data_961acfc74063c3db09fa365f93a53e56
#
_entry.id   961acfc74063c3db09fa365f93a53e56
#
_cell.length_a   1.000
_cell.length_b   1.000
_cell.length_c   1.000
_cell.angle_alpha   90.00
_cell.angle_beta   90.00
_cell.angle_gamma   90.00
#
_symmetry.space_group_name_H-M   'P 1'
#
loop_
_entity.id
_entity.type
_entity.pdbx_description
1 polymer ?
#
loop_
_entity_poly.entity_id
_entity_poly.type
_entity_poly.pdbx_seq_one_letter_code
_entity_poly.pdbx_strand_id
1 'polypeptide(L)'
;APAGAINSCAKDMTNWLITWINDGKYKGREIIPSGFRNQAITSQMATGGGLPGAENPDVHLGGYGFAWGMTSYRGHYRVEHSGGIDGFSTSTSFFPSDSIGIFVVTDQTTPTTSIRNFIADRMLKLSYRNWGKSALAEKIKADSAAKTLPNSDSINRKPNTRPSHELYDFTGSYENPGYGQAKIFIESDTMWIDYNEAGQRTKSYLEHYHYDVFRIRSTEETEDNKDATKILFNTGTDGKISSLEVQMEPAVTDITFERLAPSVNINKTDLQKYTGEYELAPGTIAKFYIKGEKTLYAFIEGQPEYELAAIEKNKFNLKILKGYSVSFEENENGEILSCSFIQPNGTFKAKKK
;
A
#
# COMPACT_ATOMS: atom_id res chain seq x y z
N ALA A 1 3.31 -7.28 1.94
CA ALA A 1 2.13 -6.90 2.72
C ALA A 1 1.71 -8.07 3.61
N PRO A 2 1.15 -7.84 4.80
CA PRO A 2 0.69 -8.93 5.66
C PRO A 2 -0.57 -9.61 5.13
N ALA A 3 -1.44 -8.90 4.41
CA ALA A 3 -2.63 -9.45 3.79
C ALA A 3 -2.29 -10.15 2.46
N GLY A 4 -2.84 -11.36 2.26
CA GLY A 4 -2.64 -12.13 1.03
C GLY A 4 -1.28 -12.81 0.89
N ALA A 5 -0.40 -12.74 1.89
CA ALA A 5 0.96 -13.28 1.80
C ALA A 5 1.06 -14.80 2.02
N ILE A 6 0.01 -15.45 2.54
CA ILE A 6 0.04 -16.87 2.87
C ILE A 6 -0.63 -17.67 1.74
N ASN A 7 0.16 -18.49 1.07
CA ASN A 7 -0.34 -19.51 0.15
C ASN A 7 -0.61 -20.80 0.93
N SER A 8 -1.78 -21.39 0.77
CA SER A 8 -2.22 -22.56 1.53
C SER A 8 -3.05 -23.52 0.66
N CYS A 9 -3.46 -24.63 1.23
CA CYS A 9 -4.34 -25.61 0.60
C CYS A 9 -5.45 -26.03 1.57
N ALA A 10 -6.50 -26.68 1.06
CA ALA A 10 -7.67 -27.08 1.88
C ALA A 10 -7.26 -27.95 3.09
N LYS A 11 -6.29 -28.83 2.94
CA LYS A 11 -5.80 -29.69 4.03
C LYS A 11 -5.17 -28.89 5.16
N ASP A 12 -4.34 -27.89 4.85
CA ASP A 12 -3.65 -27.08 5.84
C ASP A 12 -4.62 -26.10 6.49
N MET A 13 -5.54 -25.53 5.72
CA MET A 13 -6.63 -24.71 6.27
C MET A 13 -7.55 -25.47 7.21
N THR A 14 -7.74 -26.78 6.99
CA THR A 14 -8.47 -27.64 7.95
C THR A 14 -7.69 -27.72 9.29
N ASN A 15 -6.39 -27.91 9.25
CA ASN A 15 -5.56 -27.92 10.47
C ASN A 15 -5.60 -26.57 11.19
N TRP A 16 -5.59 -25.47 10.44
CA TRP A 16 -5.73 -24.12 10.97
C TRP A 16 -7.07 -23.92 11.68
N LEU A 17 -8.20 -24.32 11.08
CA LEU A 17 -9.52 -24.25 11.70
C LEU A 17 -9.63 -25.12 12.96
N ILE A 18 -9.07 -26.32 12.93
CA ILE A 18 -9.01 -27.20 14.12
C ILE A 18 -8.28 -26.49 15.27
N THR A 19 -7.19 -25.78 14.97
CA THR A 19 -6.44 -25.02 15.98
C THR A 19 -7.31 -23.92 16.62
N TRP A 20 -8.05 -23.16 15.83
CA TRP A 20 -8.93 -22.09 16.34
C TRP A 20 -10.11 -22.64 17.16
N ILE A 21 -10.70 -23.75 16.74
CA ILE A 21 -11.81 -24.41 17.43
C ILE A 21 -11.35 -24.99 18.77
N ASN A 22 -10.14 -25.57 18.82
CA ASN A 22 -9.58 -26.22 20.00
C ASN A 22 -8.78 -25.25 20.89
N ASP A 23 -9.29 -24.04 21.12
CA ASP A 23 -8.68 -23.05 22.02
C ASP A 23 -7.21 -22.72 21.72
N GLY A 24 -6.86 -22.67 20.44
CA GLY A 24 -5.51 -22.37 19.99
C GLY A 24 -4.56 -23.58 20.01
N LYS A 25 -5.06 -24.78 20.25
CA LYS A 25 -4.26 -26.01 20.36
C LYS A 25 -4.39 -26.90 19.13
N TYR A 26 -3.27 -27.46 18.70
CA TYR A 26 -3.21 -28.48 17.66
C TYR A 26 -2.39 -29.68 18.13
N LYS A 27 -2.98 -30.87 18.10
CA LYS A 27 -2.35 -32.13 18.59
C LYS A 27 -1.77 -31.99 20.00
N GLY A 28 -2.54 -31.34 20.91
CA GLY A 28 -2.15 -31.14 22.31
C GLY A 28 -1.13 -30.04 22.57
N ARG A 29 -0.58 -29.38 21.54
CA ARG A 29 0.36 -28.26 21.67
C ARG A 29 -0.37 -26.94 21.49
N GLU A 30 -0.06 -25.96 22.32
CA GLU A 30 -0.50 -24.58 22.13
C GLU A 30 0.24 -23.97 20.93
N ILE A 31 -0.50 -23.55 19.92
CA ILE A 31 -0.01 -22.89 18.71
C ILE A 31 -0.37 -21.41 18.76
N ILE A 32 -1.56 -21.09 19.23
CA ILE A 32 -2.09 -19.74 19.37
C ILE A 32 -2.33 -19.51 20.87
N PRO A 33 -1.63 -18.57 21.51
CA PRO A 33 -1.85 -18.24 22.92
C PRO A 33 -3.30 -17.84 23.19
N SER A 34 -3.89 -18.35 24.28
CA SER A 34 -5.32 -18.15 24.57
C SER A 34 -5.70 -16.67 24.69
N GLY A 35 -4.85 -15.83 25.25
CA GLY A 35 -5.06 -14.38 25.36
C GLY A 35 -5.13 -13.71 23.98
N PHE A 36 -4.25 -14.07 23.05
CA PHE A 36 -4.30 -13.58 21.68
C PHE A 36 -5.56 -14.08 20.96
N ARG A 37 -5.84 -15.40 21.06
CA ARG A 37 -7.02 -15.99 20.42
C ARG A 37 -8.30 -15.26 20.82
N ASN A 38 -8.51 -15.05 22.11
CA ASN A 38 -9.71 -14.43 22.63
C ASN A 38 -9.86 -12.99 22.12
N GLN A 39 -8.78 -12.22 22.06
CA GLN A 39 -8.82 -10.88 21.47
C GLN A 39 -9.07 -10.93 19.96
N ALA A 40 -8.43 -11.86 19.24
CA ALA A 40 -8.54 -11.96 17.79
C ALA A 40 -9.96 -12.25 17.32
N ILE A 41 -10.73 -13.05 18.05
CA ILE A 41 -12.12 -13.41 17.72
C ILE A 41 -13.17 -12.64 18.53
N THR A 42 -12.78 -11.54 19.18
CA THR A 42 -13.69 -10.59 19.82
C THR A 42 -13.71 -9.30 19.00
N SER A 43 -14.89 -8.68 18.90
CA SER A 43 -15.03 -7.43 18.14
C SER A 43 -14.17 -6.32 18.74
N GLN A 44 -13.16 -5.90 18.01
CA GLN A 44 -12.33 -4.73 18.32
C GLN A 44 -12.85 -3.48 17.59
N MET A 45 -13.59 -3.71 16.48
CA MET A 45 -14.17 -2.67 15.67
C MET A 45 -15.55 -3.13 15.18
N ALA A 46 -16.56 -2.28 15.29
CA ALA A 46 -17.87 -2.52 14.67
C ALA A 46 -17.74 -2.40 13.15
N THR A 47 -18.24 -3.41 12.43
CA THR A 47 -18.30 -3.41 10.97
C THR A 47 -19.73 -3.53 10.52
N GLY A 48 -20.15 -2.70 9.55
CA GLY A 48 -21.49 -2.73 8.98
C GLY A 48 -22.53 -2.22 9.97
N GLY A 49 -23.00 -1.02 9.81
CA GLY A 49 -24.00 -0.37 10.66
C GLY A 49 -25.44 -0.52 10.15
N GLY A 50 -25.71 -1.47 9.25
CA GLY A 50 -27.07 -1.67 8.70
C GLY A 50 -27.98 -2.49 9.60
N LEU A 51 -29.29 -2.25 9.50
CA LEU A 51 -30.30 -3.15 10.07
C LEU A 51 -30.23 -4.50 9.37
N PRO A 52 -30.64 -5.60 10.04
CA PRO A 52 -30.73 -6.91 9.41
C PRO A 52 -31.58 -6.85 8.14
N GLY A 53 -31.09 -7.46 7.07
CA GLY A 53 -31.84 -7.54 5.82
C GLY A 53 -33.11 -8.37 5.97
N ALA A 54 -34.18 -7.96 5.29
CA ALA A 54 -35.48 -8.66 5.35
C ALA A 54 -35.38 -10.13 4.96
N GLU A 55 -34.45 -10.49 4.06
CA GLU A 55 -34.26 -11.89 3.63
C GLU A 55 -33.44 -12.73 4.63
N ASN A 56 -32.62 -12.09 5.45
CA ASN A 56 -31.76 -12.75 6.41
C ASN A 56 -31.76 -12.02 7.76
N PRO A 57 -32.91 -11.88 8.41
CA PRO A 57 -33.07 -11.10 9.64
C PRO A 57 -32.29 -11.68 10.83
N ASP A 58 -31.91 -12.95 10.74
CA ASP A 58 -31.17 -13.72 11.73
C ASP A 58 -29.65 -13.77 11.45
N VAL A 59 -29.17 -12.97 10.48
CA VAL A 59 -27.76 -12.78 10.18
C VAL A 59 -27.45 -11.28 10.32
N HIS A 60 -26.85 -10.91 11.43
CA HIS A 60 -26.66 -9.51 11.81
C HIS A 60 -25.47 -9.32 12.78
N LEU A 61 -25.22 -8.09 13.22
CA LEU A 61 -24.19 -7.72 14.17
C LEU A 61 -22.77 -8.11 13.69
N GLY A 62 -22.22 -7.29 12.81
CA GLY A 62 -20.84 -7.43 12.32
C GLY A 62 -19.83 -6.80 13.26
N GLY A 63 -18.69 -7.45 13.44
CA GLY A 63 -17.52 -6.95 14.11
C GLY A 63 -16.25 -7.44 13.43
N TYR A 64 -15.13 -6.79 13.68
CA TYR A 64 -13.82 -7.21 13.20
C TYR A 64 -12.83 -7.23 14.36
N GLY A 65 -12.08 -8.33 14.49
CA GLY A 65 -11.03 -8.52 15.47
C GLY A 65 -9.64 -8.45 14.82
N PHE A 66 -8.77 -9.38 15.16
CA PHE A 66 -7.45 -9.45 14.52
C PHE A 66 -7.52 -10.41 13.32
N ALA A 67 -7.73 -9.85 12.13
CA ALA A 67 -7.92 -10.55 10.86
C ALA A 67 -9.12 -11.53 10.82
N TRP A 68 -10.10 -11.35 11.69
CA TRP A 68 -11.33 -12.13 11.71
C TRP A 68 -12.55 -11.23 11.78
N GLY A 69 -13.53 -11.49 10.94
CA GLY A 69 -14.86 -10.95 11.06
C GLY A 69 -15.73 -11.80 11.98
N MET A 70 -16.60 -11.18 12.75
CA MET A 70 -17.60 -11.87 13.59
C MET A 70 -18.98 -11.46 13.18
N THR A 71 -19.90 -12.44 13.19
CA THR A 71 -21.30 -12.24 12.82
C THR A 71 -22.21 -13.11 13.70
N SER A 72 -23.35 -12.58 14.11
CA SER A 72 -24.46 -13.40 14.57
C SER A 72 -25.09 -14.11 13.37
N TYR A 73 -24.89 -15.40 13.27
CA TYR A 73 -25.37 -16.22 12.18
C TYR A 73 -26.48 -17.17 12.66
N ARG A 74 -27.73 -16.81 12.45
CA ARG A 74 -28.89 -17.65 12.76
C ARG A 74 -28.88 -18.19 14.21
N GLY A 75 -28.48 -17.35 15.17
CA GLY A 75 -28.38 -17.71 16.58
C GLY A 75 -27.00 -18.25 17.02
N HIS A 76 -26.05 -18.43 16.09
CA HIS A 76 -24.72 -18.94 16.37
C HIS A 76 -23.66 -17.84 16.24
N TYR A 77 -22.60 -17.90 17.05
CA TYR A 77 -21.46 -17.01 16.91
C TYR A 77 -20.53 -17.51 15.81
N ARG A 78 -20.47 -16.79 14.72
CA ARG A 78 -19.63 -17.13 13.56
C ARG A 78 -18.41 -16.22 13.51
N VAL A 79 -17.25 -16.82 13.36
CA VAL A 79 -15.98 -16.15 13.02
C VAL A 79 -15.65 -16.50 11.57
N GLU A 80 -15.31 -15.51 10.76
CA GLU A 80 -15.16 -15.71 9.32
C GLU A 80 -14.13 -14.79 8.69
N HIS A 81 -13.57 -15.20 7.57
CA HIS A 81 -12.83 -14.37 6.64
C HIS A 81 -12.92 -14.95 5.24
N SER A 82 -12.94 -14.11 4.24
CA SER A 82 -12.85 -14.52 2.83
C SER A 82 -11.52 -14.06 2.23
N GLY A 83 -11.23 -14.54 1.03
CA GLY A 83 -10.07 -14.13 0.28
C GLY A 83 -10.30 -14.35 -1.21
N GLY A 84 -9.61 -13.57 -2.01
CA GLY A 84 -9.56 -13.70 -3.46
C GLY A 84 -8.14 -13.43 -3.94
N ILE A 85 -7.70 -14.24 -4.89
CA ILE A 85 -6.48 -14.06 -5.66
C ILE A 85 -6.79 -14.51 -7.08
N ASP A 86 -6.02 -14.09 -8.06
CA ASP A 86 -6.27 -14.40 -9.47
C ASP A 86 -6.58 -15.89 -9.69
N GLY A 87 -7.78 -16.15 -10.19
CA GLY A 87 -8.29 -17.50 -10.45
C GLY A 87 -8.85 -18.26 -9.24
N PHE A 88 -8.74 -17.74 -8.00
CA PHE A 88 -9.21 -18.42 -6.81
C PHE A 88 -10.06 -17.52 -5.91
N SER A 89 -11.14 -18.10 -5.36
CA SER A 89 -11.95 -17.47 -4.32
C SER A 89 -12.04 -18.39 -3.11
N THR A 90 -11.89 -17.84 -1.90
CA THR A 90 -11.92 -18.60 -0.66
C THR A 90 -12.94 -18.04 0.33
N SER A 91 -13.49 -18.88 1.16
CA SER A 91 -14.33 -18.51 2.28
C SER A 91 -14.08 -19.44 3.46
N THR A 92 -13.71 -18.85 4.58
CA THR A 92 -13.35 -19.56 5.82
C THR A 92 -14.30 -19.15 6.92
N SER A 93 -14.82 -20.10 7.69
CA SER A 93 -15.55 -19.79 8.92
C SER A 93 -15.41 -20.88 9.95
N PHE A 94 -15.58 -20.51 11.21
CA PHE A 94 -15.74 -21.45 12.30
C PHE A 94 -16.72 -20.91 13.33
N PHE A 95 -17.32 -21.85 14.07
CA PHE A 95 -18.29 -21.62 15.13
C PHE A 95 -17.70 -22.15 16.43
N PRO A 96 -17.08 -21.30 17.23
CA PRO A 96 -16.35 -21.75 18.44
C PRO A 96 -17.21 -22.54 19.42
N SER A 97 -18.47 -22.13 19.60
CA SER A 97 -19.42 -22.77 20.51
C SER A 97 -19.99 -24.08 19.98
N ASP A 98 -19.91 -24.31 18.67
CA ASP A 98 -20.49 -25.49 18.02
C ASP A 98 -19.42 -26.49 17.55
N SER A 99 -18.13 -26.15 17.72
CA SER A 99 -16.98 -26.95 17.26
C SER A 99 -17.01 -27.29 15.77
N ILE A 100 -17.50 -26.36 14.94
CA ILE A 100 -17.60 -26.52 13.50
C ILE A 100 -16.62 -25.57 12.81
N GLY A 101 -15.89 -26.07 11.81
CA GLY A 101 -15.05 -25.28 10.91
C GLY A 101 -15.37 -25.62 9.45
N ILE A 102 -15.40 -24.60 8.60
CA ILE A 102 -15.74 -24.73 7.18
C ILE A 102 -14.74 -23.92 6.37
N PHE A 103 -14.12 -24.57 5.40
CA PHE A 103 -13.28 -23.94 4.41
C PHE A 103 -13.76 -24.29 3.01
N VAL A 104 -13.99 -23.28 2.20
CA VAL A 104 -14.40 -23.41 0.80
C VAL A 104 -13.36 -22.71 -0.06
N VAL A 105 -12.90 -23.38 -1.09
CA VAL A 105 -12.04 -22.79 -2.13
C VAL A 105 -12.57 -23.21 -3.49
N THR A 106 -12.59 -22.28 -4.43
CA THR A 106 -12.97 -22.53 -5.83
C THR A 106 -11.92 -21.90 -6.74
N ASP A 107 -11.84 -22.39 -7.97
CA ASP A 107 -10.97 -21.89 -9.03
C ASP A 107 -11.61 -20.76 -9.86
N GLN A 108 -12.74 -20.24 -9.43
CA GLN A 108 -13.48 -19.17 -10.10
C GLN A 108 -14.08 -18.21 -9.09
N THR A 109 -14.50 -17.03 -9.55
CA THR A 109 -15.28 -16.07 -8.76
C THR A 109 -16.69 -16.59 -8.48
N THR A 110 -16.80 -17.77 -7.90
CA THR A 110 -18.05 -18.41 -7.50
C THR A 110 -18.45 -17.88 -6.12
N PRO A 111 -19.75 -17.81 -5.79
CA PRO A 111 -20.21 -17.33 -4.49
C PRO A 111 -19.89 -18.32 -3.36
N THR A 112 -18.60 -18.41 -2.99
CA THR A 112 -18.08 -19.29 -1.93
C THR A 112 -18.81 -19.10 -0.61
N THR A 113 -19.25 -17.86 -0.31
CA THR A 113 -20.07 -17.55 0.87
C THR A 113 -21.41 -18.30 0.88
N SER A 114 -22.06 -18.42 -0.27
CA SER A 114 -23.34 -19.18 -0.37
C SER A 114 -23.11 -20.67 -0.13
N ILE A 115 -22.03 -21.23 -0.66
CA ILE A 115 -21.64 -22.64 -0.43
C ILE A 115 -21.33 -22.85 1.05
N ARG A 116 -20.53 -21.97 1.64
CA ARG A 116 -20.19 -22.01 3.08
C ARG A 116 -21.45 -21.96 3.95
N ASN A 117 -22.38 -21.04 3.67
CA ASN A 117 -23.62 -20.91 4.43
C ASN A 117 -24.51 -22.15 4.29
N PHE A 118 -24.61 -22.74 3.10
CA PHE A 118 -25.33 -23.99 2.89
C PHE A 118 -24.75 -25.14 3.72
N ILE A 119 -23.41 -25.25 3.78
CA ILE A 119 -22.73 -26.25 4.60
C ILE A 119 -22.99 -25.97 6.09
N ALA A 120 -22.87 -24.70 6.51
CA ALA A 120 -23.12 -24.29 7.90
C ALA A 120 -24.53 -24.65 8.35
N ASP A 121 -25.57 -24.35 7.56
CA ASP A 121 -26.94 -24.67 7.88
C ASP A 121 -27.15 -26.20 8.07
N ARG A 122 -26.50 -27.01 7.25
CA ARG A 122 -26.56 -28.48 7.38
C ARG A 122 -25.88 -28.98 8.65
N MET A 123 -24.68 -28.47 8.95
CA MET A 123 -23.92 -28.89 10.13
C MET A 123 -24.58 -28.44 11.43
N LEU A 124 -25.14 -27.24 11.46
CA LEU A 124 -25.88 -26.67 12.59
C LEU A 124 -27.34 -27.15 12.69
N LYS A 125 -27.76 -28.03 11.78
CA LYS A 125 -29.13 -28.57 11.72
C LYS A 125 -30.22 -27.50 11.62
N LEU A 126 -29.91 -26.41 10.91
CA LEU A 126 -30.83 -25.30 10.69
C LEU A 126 -31.80 -25.61 9.52
N SER A 127 -32.90 -24.89 9.49
CA SER A 127 -33.86 -24.97 8.38
C SER A 127 -33.21 -24.61 7.05
N TYR A 128 -33.58 -25.29 5.98
CA TYR A 128 -33.06 -25.03 4.65
C TYR A 128 -33.29 -23.58 4.21
N ARG A 129 -32.27 -22.97 3.67
CA ARG A 129 -32.30 -21.66 3.01
C ARG A 129 -31.56 -21.74 1.67
N ASN A 130 -32.16 -21.17 0.63
CA ASN A 130 -31.54 -21.16 -0.69
C ASN A 130 -30.60 -19.98 -0.85
N TRP A 131 -29.39 -20.10 -0.33
CA TRP A 131 -28.34 -19.07 -0.40
C TRP A 131 -27.92 -18.75 -1.84
N GLY A 132 -28.00 -19.73 -2.76
CA GLY A 132 -27.62 -19.53 -4.16
C GLY A 132 -28.63 -18.64 -4.91
N LYS A 133 -29.92 -18.68 -4.56
CA LYS A 133 -30.93 -17.85 -5.20
C LYS A 133 -30.70 -16.36 -4.94
N SER A 134 -30.42 -15.98 -3.69
CA SER A 134 -30.14 -14.60 -3.32
C SER A 134 -28.83 -14.10 -3.99
N ALA A 135 -27.78 -14.91 -3.96
CA ALA A 135 -26.52 -14.56 -4.60
C ALA A 135 -26.67 -14.39 -6.13
N LEU A 136 -27.44 -15.23 -6.78
CA LEU A 136 -27.73 -15.10 -8.21
C LEU A 136 -28.53 -13.83 -8.51
N ALA A 137 -29.54 -13.53 -7.70
CA ALA A 137 -30.33 -12.32 -7.86
C ALA A 137 -29.48 -11.04 -7.69
N GLU A 138 -28.61 -11.01 -6.69
CA GLU A 138 -27.66 -9.91 -6.49
C GLU A 138 -26.70 -9.77 -7.66
N LYS A 139 -26.15 -10.88 -8.16
CA LYS A 139 -25.30 -10.87 -9.33
C LYS A 139 -26.00 -10.33 -10.57
N ILE A 140 -27.20 -10.81 -10.87
CA ILE A 140 -27.99 -10.32 -12.02
C ILE A 140 -28.26 -8.82 -11.88
N LYS A 141 -28.59 -8.36 -10.67
CA LYS A 141 -28.83 -6.94 -10.39
C LYS A 141 -27.55 -6.12 -10.60
N ALA A 142 -26.41 -6.59 -10.08
CA ALA A 142 -25.12 -5.94 -10.26
C ALA A 142 -24.69 -5.91 -11.73
N ASP A 143 -24.80 -7.02 -12.45
CA ASP A 143 -24.48 -7.10 -13.89
C ASP A 143 -25.39 -6.18 -14.73
N SER A 144 -26.67 -6.08 -14.35
CA SER A 144 -27.63 -5.17 -15.01
C SER A 144 -27.31 -3.71 -14.71
N ALA A 145 -26.98 -3.39 -13.47
CA ALA A 145 -26.57 -2.04 -13.08
C ALA A 145 -25.25 -1.64 -13.78
N ALA A 146 -24.28 -2.53 -13.86
CA ALA A 146 -23.00 -2.28 -14.57
C ALA A 146 -23.22 -2.00 -16.06
N LYS A 147 -24.20 -2.65 -16.69
CA LYS A 147 -24.55 -2.37 -18.12
C LYS A 147 -25.25 -1.05 -18.33
N THR A 148 -25.98 -0.56 -17.33
CA THR A 148 -26.76 0.69 -17.43
C THR A 148 -26.03 1.90 -16.89
N LEU A 149 -24.97 1.70 -16.09
CA LEU A 149 -24.12 2.80 -15.67
C LEU A 149 -23.43 3.40 -16.91
N PRO A 150 -23.63 4.69 -17.18
CA PRO A 150 -22.83 5.37 -18.16
C PRO A 150 -21.36 5.13 -17.81
N ASN A 151 -20.53 5.01 -18.83
CA ASN A 151 -19.10 4.89 -18.63
C ASN A 151 -18.63 6.07 -17.75
N SER A 152 -18.44 5.84 -16.46
CA SER A 152 -18.08 6.87 -15.47
C SER A 152 -16.81 7.61 -15.91
N ASP A 153 -15.97 6.92 -16.65
CA ASP A 153 -14.76 7.44 -17.24
C ASP A 153 -15.03 8.51 -18.30
N SER A 154 -16.08 8.36 -19.10
CA SER A 154 -16.43 9.35 -20.13
C SER A 154 -17.13 10.58 -19.56
N ILE A 155 -17.90 10.44 -18.48
CA ILE A 155 -18.65 11.55 -17.87
C ILE A 155 -17.71 12.53 -17.18
N ASN A 156 -16.69 12.03 -16.48
CA ASN A 156 -15.79 12.87 -15.68
C ASN A 156 -14.58 13.35 -16.47
N ARG A 157 -14.31 12.78 -17.65
CA ARG A 157 -13.17 13.19 -18.48
C ARG A 157 -13.41 14.58 -19.08
N LYS A 158 -12.43 15.45 -18.91
CA LYS A 158 -12.43 16.76 -19.59
C LYS A 158 -11.72 16.59 -20.94
N PRO A 159 -12.43 16.74 -22.08
CA PRO A 159 -11.82 16.57 -23.40
C PRO A 159 -10.84 17.70 -23.73
N ASN A 160 -9.89 17.42 -24.63
CA ASN A 160 -8.96 18.41 -25.18
C ASN A 160 -8.07 19.11 -24.15
N THR A 161 -7.78 18.46 -23.04
CA THR A 161 -6.82 18.95 -22.05
C THR A 161 -5.42 18.39 -22.34
N ARG A 162 -4.41 19.06 -21.79
CA ARG A 162 -3.01 18.61 -21.81
C ARG A 162 -2.48 18.61 -20.38
N PRO A 163 -1.46 17.80 -20.07
CA PRO A 163 -0.71 17.92 -18.84
C PRO A 163 -0.11 19.32 -18.70
N SER A 164 0.05 19.80 -17.47
CA SER A 164 0.65 21.10 -17.17
C SER A 164 2.16 21.14 -17.43
N HIS A 165 2.80 19.99 -17.50
CA HIS A 165 4.23 19.80 -17.69
C HIS A 165 4.52 18.83 -18.83
N GLU A 166 5.76 18.79 -19.29
CA GLU A 166 6.23 17.74 -20.21
C GLU A 166 6.27 16.38 -19.50
N LEU A 167 6.04 15.29 -20.23
CA LEU A 167 5.95 13.94 -19.63
C LEU A 167 7.19 13.58 -18.80
N TYR A 168 8.35 14.09 -19.17
CA TYR A 168 9.59 13.86 -18.43
C TYR A 168 9.57 14.48 -17.03
N ASP A 169 8.86 15.56 -16.81
CA ASP A 169 8.79 16.25 -15.52
C ASP A 169 8.03 15.44 -14.46
N PHE A 170 7.14 14.53 -14.88
CA PHE A 170 6.44 13.61 -13.99
C PHE A 170 7.31 12.43 -13.54
N THR A 171 8.44 12.18 -14.21
CA THR A 171 9.31 11.04 -13.87
C THR A 171 10.00 11.22 -12.53
N GLY A 172 10.26 10.11 -11.85
CA GLY A 172 10.94 10.11 -10.55
C GLY A 172 10.48 8.98 -9.65
N SER A 173 11.00 8.97 -8.45
CA SER A 173 10.55 8.07 -7.37
C SER A 173 9.65 8.84 -6.42
N TYR A 174 8.55 8.21 -6.04
CA TYR A 174 7.55 8.75 -5.12
C TYR A 174 7.37 7.76 -3.96
N GLU A 175 7.21 8.24 -2.75
CA GLU A 175 7.16 7.39 -1.55
C GLU A 175 6.02 7.79 -0.62
N ASN A 176 5.36 6.77 -0.09
CA ASN A 176 4.48 6.90 1.06
C ASN A 176 4.97 5.95 2.17
N PRO A 177 5.10 6.40 3.44
CA PRO A 177 5.64 5.55 4.52
C PRO A 177 4.85 4.26 4.77
N GLY A 178 3.55 4.25 4.48
CA GLY A 178 2.68 3.08 4.66
C GLY A 178 2.59 2.18 3.44
N TYR A 179 2.74 2.75 2.24
CA TYR A 179 2.50 2.05 0.97
C TYR A 179 3.78 1.80 0.16
N GLY A 180 4.94 2.30 0.60
CA GLY A 180 6.21 2.08 -0.07
C GLY A 180 6.48 3.04 -1.22
N GLN A 181 7.19 2.58 -2.26
CA GLN A 181 7.67 3.43 -3.34
C GLN A 181 7.04 3.08 -4.69
N ALA A 182 6.67 4.11 -5.43
CA ALA A 182 6.31 4.05 -6.85
C ALA A 182 7.38 4.77 -7.68
N LYS A 183 7.78 4.18 -8.82
CA LYS A 183 8.71 4.79 -9.76
C LYS A 183 8.01 5.11 -11.06
N ILE A 184 8.04 6.37 -11.46
CA ILE A 184 7.54 6.85 -12.75
C ILE A 184 8.73 7.03 -13.70
N PHE A 185 8.63 6.49 -14.90
CA PHE A 185 9.69 6.57 -15.91
C PHE A 185 9.11 6.54 -17.32
N ILE A 186 9.91 6.91 -18.31
CA ILE A 186 9.55 6.86 -19.73
C ILE A 186 10.30 5.72 -20.42
N GLU A 187 9.59 4.95 -21.20
CA GLU A 187 10.13 3.91 -22.08
C GLU A 187 9.35 3.93 -23.40
N SER A 188 10.06 4.10 -24.52
CA SER A 188 9.45 4.19 -25.86
C SER A 188 8.31 5.21 -25.95
N ASP A 189 8.57 6.44 -25.51
CA ASP A 189 7.63 7.58 -25.48
C ASP A 189 6.36 7.37 -24.64
N THR A 190 6.32 6.30 -23.86
CA THR A 190 5.21 5.97 -22.96
C THR A 190 5.66 6.15 -21.51
N MET A 191 4.81 6.78 -20.71
CA MET A 191 5.03 6.92 -19.28
C MET A 191 4.56 5.65 -18.55
N TRP A 192 5.41 5.11 -17.69
CA TRP A 192 5.18 3.88 -16.94
C TRP A 192 5.26 4.13 -15.44
N ILE A 193 4.52 3.33 -14.71
CA ILE A 193 4.66 3.19 -13.26
C ILE A 193 5.16 1.78 -12.92
N ASP A 194 6.20 1.70 -12.11
CA ASP A 194 6.66 0.48 -11.44
C ASP A 194 6.36 0.64 -9.95
N TYR A 195 5.38 -0.09 -9.48
CA TYR A 195 4.94 -0.08 -8.09
C TYR A 195 5.20 -1.43 -7.45
N ASN A 196 5.88 -1.42 -6.31
CA ASN A 196 6.18 -2.63 -5.56
C ASN A 196 5.12 -2.85 -4.48
N GLU A 197 4.09 -3.59 -4.81
CA GLU A 197 3.06 -4.01 -3.87
C GLU A 197 3.38 -5.41 -3.32
N ALA A 198 3.50 -5.52 -1.99
CA ALA A 198 3.67 -6.79 -1.30
C ALA A 198 4.82 -7.68 -1.82
N GLY A 199 5.87 -7.08 -2.38
CA GLY A 199 6.99 -7.84 -2.96
C GLY A 199 6.76 -8.29 -4.41
N GLN A 200 5.61 -7.99 -4.98
CA GLN A 200 5.35 -8.16 -6.42
C GLN A 200 5.52 -6.81 -7.12
N ARG A 201 6.37 -6.76 -8.14
CA ARG A 201 6.50 -5.59 -9.00
C ARG A 201 5.47 -5.66 -10.10
N THR A 202 4.61 -4.65 -10.16
CA THR A 202 3.68 -4.47 -11.27
C THR A 202 4.15 -3.30 -12.13
N LYS A 203 4.33 -3.56 -13.42
CA LYS A 203 4.63 -2.53 -14.41
C LYS A 203 3.35 -2.24 -15.21
N SER A 204 2.88 -1.00 -15.15
CA SER A 204 1.71 -0.53 -15.87
C SER A 204 2.02 0.75 -16.62
N TYR A 205 1.34 1.02 -17.73
CA TYR A 205 1.52 2.29 -18.41
C TYR A 205 0.48 3.32 -17.95
N LEU A 206 0.84 4.60 -18.06
CA LEU A 206 0.01 5.74 -17.67
C LEU A 206 -0.56 6.40 -18.93
N GLU A 207 -1.87 6.30 -19.10
CA GLU A 207 -2.61 6.93 -20.17
C GLU A 207 -3.16 8.28 -19.69
N HIS A 208 -2.89 9.36 -20.45
CA HIS A 208 -3.40 10.67 -20.10
C HIS A 208 -4.93 10.70 -20.08
N TYR A 209 -5.49 11.16 -18.96
CA TYR A 209 -6.93 11.24 -18.77
C TYR A 209 -7.46 12.67 -18.93
N HIS A 210 -7.03 13.61 -18.12
CA HIS A 210 -7.22 15.05 -18.30
C HIS A 210 -6.29 15.83 -17.35
N TYR A 211 -5.83 17.03 -17.72
CA TYR A 211 -4.90 17.83 -16.95
C TYR A 211 -3.72 16.97 -16.48
N ASP A 212 -3.42 16.98 -15.19
CA ASP A 212 -2.34 16.17 -14.59
C ASP A 212 -2.84 14.83 -14.02
N VAL A 213 -4.00 14.38 -14.47
CA VAL A 213 -4.56 13.06 -14.13
C VAL A 213 -4.25 12.06 -15.23
N PHE A 214 -3.75 10.90 -14.81
CA PHE A 214 -3.45 9.77 -15.70
C PHE A 214 -4.17 8.52 -15.19
N ARG A 215 -4.49 7.59 -16.10
CA ARG A 215 -5.04 6.27 -15.78
C ARG A 215 -3.93 5.23 -15.76
N ILE A 216 -3.94 4.36 -14.77
CA ILE A 216 -3.07 3.19 -14.72
C ILE A 216 -3.69 2.12 -15.61
N ARG A 217 -2.93 1.62 -16.60
CA ARG A 217 -3.37 0.61 -17.55
C ARG A 217 -2.38 -0.56 -17.56
N SER A 218 -2.91 -1.78 -17.52
CA SER A 218 -2.12 -2.99 -17.73
C SER A 218 -2.01 -3.32 -19.22
N THR A 219 -0.89 -3.90 -19.63
CA THR A 219 -0.72 -4.42 -21.00
C THR A 219 -1.59 -5.64 -21.29
N GLU A 220 -2.12 -6.29 -20.25
CA GLU A 220 -2.99 -7.47 -20.36
C GLU A 220 -4.49 -7.11 -20.27
N GLU A 221 -4.82 -5.83 -20.10
CA GLU A 221 -6.21 -5.39 -20.02
C GLU A 221 -6.91 -5.50 -21.37
N THR A 222 -8.10 -6.08 -21.33
CA THR A 222 -9.06 -5.99 -22.45
C THR A 222 -9.73 -4.61 -22.44
N GLU A 223 -10.22 -4.14 -23.59
CA GLU A 223 -10.84 -2.80 -23.77
C GLU A 223 -12.01 -2.48 -22.81
N ASP A 224 -12.51 -3.47 -22.08
CA ASP A 224 -13.69 -3.35 -21.21
C ASP A 224 -13.38 -2.91 -19.77
N ASN A 225 -12.12 -2.69 -19.37
CA ASN A 225 -11.80 -2.21 -18.04
C ASN A 225 -12.08 -0.70 -17.89
N LYS A 226 -13.36 -0.40 -17.56
CA LYS A 226 -13.91 0.96 -17.51
C LYS A 226 -13.54 1.73 -16.25
N ASP A 227 -13.01 1.05 -15.22
CA ASP A 227 -12.73 1.62 -13.90
C ASP A 227 -11.23 1.61 -13.56
N ALA A 228 -10.40 2.00 -14.53
CA ALA A 228 -8.97 2.10 -14.30
C ALA A 228 -8.65 3.10 -13.18
N THR A 229 -7.80 2.68 -12.25
CA THR A 229 -7.29 3.54 -11.17
C THR A 229 -6.63 4.79 -11.75
N LYS A 230 -6.93 5.94 -11.16
CA LYS A 230 -6.40 7.24 -11.59
C LYS A 230 -5.33 7.73 -10.63
N ILE A 231 -4.34 8.39 -11.19
CA ILE A 231 -3.29 9.10 -10.46
C ILE A 231 -3.40 10.57 -10.79
N LEU A 232 -3.42 11.42 -9.78
CA LEU A 232 -3.28 12.87 -9.90
C LEU A 232 -1.86 13.26 -9.52
N PHE A 233 -1.17 14.02 -10.37
CA PHE A 233 0.10 14.63 -10.01
C PHE A 233 -0.12 16.07 -9.54
N ASN A 234 0.55 16.44 -8.45
CA ASN A 234 0.46 17.78 -7.86
C ASN A 234 1.72 18.59 -8.13
N THR A 235 1.53 19.85 -8.50
CA THR A 235 2.59 20.82 -8.70
C THR A 235 2.83 21.60 -7.41
N GLY A 236 4.08 21.68 -6.97
CA GLY A 236 4.48 22.48 -5.83
C GLY A 236 4.53 23.99 -6.14
N THR A 237 4.71 24.81 -5.12
CA THR A 237 4.82 26.27 -5.24
C THR A 237 6.05 26.74 -6.04
N ASP A 238 7.04 25.86 -6.24
CA ASP A 238 8.21 26.09 -7.08
C ASP A 238 7.98 25.75 -8.56
N GLY A 239 6.75 25.38 -8.92
CA GLY A 239 6.35 25.01 -10.27
C GLY A 239 6.80 23.61 -10.72
N LYS A 240 7.26 22.75 -9.82
CA LYS A 240 7.68 21.37 -10.14
C LYS A 240 6.67 20.36 -9.58
N ILE A 241 6.62 19.18 -10.22
CA ILE A 241 5.84 18.06 -9.67
C ILE A 241 6.41 17.67 -8.30
N SER A 242 5.57 17.71 -7.27
CA SER A 242 5.96 17.47 -5.87
C SER A 242 5.43 16.17 -5.29
N SER A 243 4.30 15.68 -5.76
CA SER A 243 3.65 14.46 -5.26
C SER A 243 2.74 13.84 -6.31
N LEU A 244 2.29 12.62 -6.04
CA LEU A 244 1.16 12.02 -6.72
C LEU A 244 0.14 11.54 -5.68
N GLU A 245 -1.13 11.52 -6.07
CA GLU A 245 -2.23 11.00 -5.28
C GLU A 245 -2.94 9.89 -6.05
N VAL A 246 -3.31 8.83 -5.34
CA VAL A 246 -4.00 7.69 -5.92
C VAL A 246 -5.02 7.12 -4.95
N GLN A 247 -6.22 6.82 -5.43
CA GLN A 247 -7.25 6.14 -4.64
C GLN A 247 -6.96 4.64 -4.60
N MET A 248 -6.28 4.20 -3.55
CA MET A 248 -5.96 2.79 -3.34
C MET A 248 -7.04 2.05 -2.55
N GLU A 249 -7.76 2.76 -1.70
CA GLU A 249 -8.77 2.23 -0.80
C GLU A 249 -10.09 3.00 -0.95
N PRO A 250 -11.23 2.34 -1.25
CA PRO A 250 -12.50 3.04 -1.50
C PRO A 250 -13.05 3.84 -0.31
N ALA A 251 -12.66 3.47 0.91
CA ALA A 251 -13.22 4.03 2.15
C ALA A 251 -12.35 5.13 2.77
N VAL A 252 -11.22 5.48 2.17
CA VAL A 252 -10.31 6.51 2.68
C VAL A 252 -10.04 7.57 1.61
N THR A 253 -9.48 8.69 2.03
CA THR A 253 -9.01 9.73 1.10
C THR A 253 -7.87 9.21 0.23
N ASP A 254 -7.66 9.84 -0.91
CA ASP A 254 -6.57 9.49 -1.81
C ASP A 254 -5.22 9.48 -1.08
N ILE A 255 -4.41 8.50 -1.39
CA ILE A 255 -3.10 8.29 -0.75
C ILE A 255 -2.06 9.12 -1.48
N THR A 256 -1.40 9.99 -0.73
CA THR A 256 -0.33 10.86 -1.26
C THR A 256 1.02 10.16 -1.18
N PHE A 257 1.74 10.13 -2.29
CA PHE A 257 3.14 9.74 -2.38
C PHE A 257 3.97 11.00 -2.68
N GLU A 258 4.88 11.33 -1.79
CA GLU A 258 5.77 12.47 -1.94
C GLU A 258 6.90 12.15 -2.92
N ARG A 259 7.21 13.07 -3.83
CA ARG A 259 8.32 12.89 -4.75
C ARG A 259 9.64 12.91 -4.00
N LEU A 260 10.42 11.87 -4.18
CA LEU A 260 11.77 11.82 -3.63
C LEU A 260 12.69 12.70 -4.48
N ALA A 261 13.62 13.39 -3.82
CA ALA A 261 14.70 14.04 -4.54
C ALA A 261 15.46 12.99 -5.39
N PRO A 262 15.87 13.34 -6.60
CA PRO A 262 16.68 12.44 -7.43
C PRO A 262 17.86 11.93 -6.61
N SER A 263 18.04 10.62 -6.49
CA SER A 263 19.19 10.05 -5.80
C SER A 263 20.24 9.60 -6.82
N VAL A 264 21.43 10.13 -6.70
CA VAL A 264 22.59 9.65 -7.44
C VAL A 264 23.27 8.57 -6.60
N ASN A 265 23.43 7.37 -7.17
CA ASN A 265 24.19 6.32 -6.49
C ASN A 265 25.69 6.70 -6.53
N ILE A 266 26.21 7.12 -5.39
CA ILE A 266 27.64 7.41 -5.22
C ILE A 266 28.25 6.20 -4.49
N ASN A 267 29.34 5.66 -5.03
CA ASN A 267 30.05 4.54 -4.39
C ASN A 267 30.82 5.04 -3.13
N LYS A 268 31.21 4.11 -2.26
CA LYS A 268 31.90 4.42 -1.00
C LYS A 268 33.21 5.22 -1.20
N THR A 269 33.95 4.91 -2.24
CA THR A 269 35.22 5.57 -2.54
C THR A 269 34.98 7.02 -2.90
N ASP A 270 33.94 7.32 -3.67
CA ASP A 270 33.58 8.68 -4.05
C ASP A 270 32.95 9.46 -2.87
N LEU A 271 32.27 8.77 -1.93
CA LEU A 271 31.77 9.41 -0.71
C LEU A 271 32.89 9.84 0.25
N GLN A 272 34.03 9.13 0.23
CA GLN A 272 35.15 9.40 1.12
C GLN A 272 35.69 10.84 0.98
N LYS A 273 35.66 11.42 -0.22
CA LYS A 273 36.14 12.78 -0.46
C LYS A 273 35.38 13.87 0.32
N TYR A 274 34.10 13.62 0.65
CA TYR A 274 33.25 14.55 1.39
C TYR A 274 33.47 14.48 2.91
N THR A 275 34.10 13.42 3.42
CA THR A 275 34.30 13.24 4.86
C THR A 275 35.32 14.25 5.41
N GLY A 276 35.17 14.55 6.69
CA GLY A 276 36.08 15.47 7.42
C GLY A 276 35.32 16.49 8.25
N GLU A 277 36.08 17.46 8.75
CA GLU A 277 35.56 18.55 9.57
C GLU A 277 35.52 19.83 8.75
N TYR A 278 34.42 20.57 8.89
CA TYR A 278 34.17 21.82 8.18
C TYR A 278 33.76 22.90 9.18
N GLU A 279 34.43 24.02 9.17
CA GLU A 279 34.18 25.15 10.08
C GLU A 279 33.13 26.08 9.50
N LEU A 280 31.93 26.12 10.11
CA LEU A 280 30.83 26.99 9.76
C LEU A 280 30.98 28.40 10.31
N ALA A 281 31.45 28.49 11.55
CA ALA A 281 31.76 29.72 12.28
C ALA A 281 32.82 29.40 13.32
N PRO A 282 33.53 30.40 13.89
CA PRO A 282 34.49 30.15 14.94
C PRO A 282 33.92 29.27 16.05
N GLY A 283 34.50 28.07 16.20
CA GLY A 283 34.05 27.08 17.18
C GLY A 283 32.88 26.20 16.77
N THR A 284 32.23 26.44 15.62
CA THR A 284 31.11 25.59 15.14
C THR A 284 31.62 24.70 14.01
N ILE A 285 31.71 23.39 14.30
CA ILE A 285 32.23 22.38 13.38
C ILE A 285 31.08 21.46 12.90
N ALA A 286 30.99 21.35 11.58
CA ALA A 286 30.21 20.31 10.95
C ALA A 286 31.11 19.12 10.60
N LYS A 287 30.77 17.91 11.05
CA LYS A 287 31.50 16.68 10.76
C LYS A 287 30.74 15.87 9.74
N PHE A 288 31.42 15.46 8.66
CA PHE A 288 30.86 14.53 7.68
C PHE A 288 31.59 13.20 7.76
N TYR A 289 30.83 12.11 7.83
CA TYR A 289 31.38 10.76 7.96
C TYR A 289 30.44 9.72 7.37
N ILE A 290 30.97 8.54 7.07
CA ILE A 290 30.23 7.43 6.47
C ILE A 290 29.79 6.47 7.58
N LYS A 291 28.48 6.16 7.64
CA LYS A 291 27.96 5.05 8.42
C LYS A 291 27.56 3.91 7.49
N GLY A 292 27.86 2.67 7.88
CA GLY A 292 27.65 1.49 7.05
C GLY A 292 28.50 1.50 5.80
N GLU A 293 27.96 0.96 4.69
CA GLU A 293 28.77 0.83 3.46
C GLU A 293 28.62 1.99 2.48
N LYS A 294 27.53 2.79 2.55
CA LYS A 294 27.17 3.72 1.46
C LYS A 294 26.46 5.01 1.89
N THR A 295 26.43 5.36 3.16
CA THR A 295 25.62 6.49 3.61
C THR A 295 26.48 7.56 4.26
N LEU A 296 26.44 8.79 3.70
CA LEU A 296 27.09 9.97 4.27
C LEU A 296 26.17 10.60 5.32
N TYR A 297 26.76 10.98 6.46
CA TYR A 297 26.08 11.68 7.56
C TYR A 297 26.74 13.02 7.83
N ALA A 298 25.93 13.98 8.26
CA ALA A 298 26.38 15.25 8.79
C ALA A 298 26.03 15.33 10.29
N PHE A 299 26.95 15.83 11.09
CA PHE A 299 26.76 16.10 12.51
C PHE A 299 27.31 17.47 12.88
N ILE A 300 26.52 18.24 13.62
CA ILE A 300 26.92 19.52 14.24
C ILE A 300 26.63 19.40 15.71
N GLU A 301 27.56 19.80 16.59
CA GLU A 301 27.35 19.69 18.02
C GLU A 301 26.08 20.44 18.47
N GLY A 302 25.25 19.79 19.30
CA GLY A 302 23.95 20.29 19.74
C GLY A 302 22.78 20.01 18.76
N GLN A 303 23.04 19.34 17.64
CA GLN A 303 22.00 18.95 16.67
C GLN A 303 21.97 17.43 16.49
N PRO A 304 20.83 16.86 16.00
CA PRO A 304 20.78 15.45 15.59
C PRO A 304 21.76 15.14 14.47
N GLU A 305 22.09 13.86 14.30
CA GLU A 305 22.78 13.40 13.10
C GLU A 305 21.82 13.39 11.90
N TYR A 306 22.28 13.90 10.77
CA TYR A 306 21.52 13.98 9.54
C TYR A 306 22.03 13.02 8.49
N GLU A 307 21.18 12.11 8.04
CA GLU A 307 21.47 11.28 6.88
C GLU A 307 21.37 12.10 5.59
N LEU A 308 22.36 11.94 4.72
CA LEU A 308 22.49 12.69 3.48
C LEU A 308 22.20 11.78 2.27
N ALA A 309 21.31 12.22 1.40
CA ALA A 309 21.02 11.59 0.12
C ALA A 309 21.63 12.41 -1.02
N ALA A 310 22.48 11.80 -1.82
CA ALA A 310 23.06 12.47 -2.98
C ALA A 310 21.96 12.73 -4.04
N ILE A 311 21.83 13.97 -4.49
CA ILE A 311 20.86 14.39 -5.52
C ILE A 311 21.56 14.76 -6.84
N GLU A 312 22.77 15.24 -6.76
CA GLU A 312 23.65 15.56 -7.88
C GLU A 312 25.10 15.29 -7.46
N LYS A 313 26.04 15.35 -8.41
CA LYS A 313 27.45 15.36 -8.07
C LYS A 313 27.73 16.51 -7.09
N ASN A 314 28.34 16.21 -5.96
CA ASN A 314 28.73 17.16 -4.91
C ASN A 314 27.54 17.82 -4.17
N LYS A 315 26.28 17.37 -4.36
CA LYS A 315 25.11 17.95 -3.70
C LYS A 315 24.24 16.87 -3.05
N PHE A 316 23.85 17.11 -1.80
CA PHE A 316 23.15 16.15 -0.95
C PHE A 316 21.98 16.83 -0.24
N ASN A 317 20.83 16.17 -0.19
CA ASN A 317 19.71 16.60 0.66
C ASN A 317 19.80 15.96 2.05
N LEU A 318 19.34 16.67 3.07
CA LEU A 318 19.08 16.09 4.38
C LEU A 318 17.75 15.33 4.35
N LYS A 319 17.77 14.00 4.55
CA LYS A 319 16.57 13.15 4.36
C LYS A 319 15.37 13.58 5.19
N ILE A 320 15.57 14.04 6.40
CA ILE A 320 14.48 14.37 7.33
C ILE A 320 14.07 15.84 7.31
N LEU A 321 14.74 16.70 6.53
CA LEU A 321 14.47 18.13 6.49
C LEU A 321 14.19 18.60 5.05
N LYS A 322 12.94 18.87 4.74
CA LYS A 322 12.55 19.45 3.43
C LYS A 322 13.20 20.83 3.23
N GLY A 323 13.78 21.04 2.05
CA GLY A 323 14.41 22.31 1.70
C GLY A 323 15.81 22.51 2.27
N TYR A 324 16.41 21.50 2.90
CA TYR A 324 17.78 21.55 3.42
C TYR A 324 18.70 20.69 2.56
N SER A 325 19.78 21.28 2.10
CA SER A 325 20.79 20.57 1.32
C SER A 325 22.21 21.05 1.65
N VAL A 326 23.18 20.22 1.29
CA VAL A 326 24.61 20.54 1.37
C VAL A 326 25.21 20.42 -0.02
N SER A 327 25.91 21.47 -0.47
CA SER A 327 26.66 21.47 -1.74
C SER A 327 28.13 21.60 -1.43
N PHE A 328 28.96 20.68 -1.95
CA PHE A 328 30.41 20.69 -1.77
C PHE A 328 31.13 21.37 -2.97
N GLU A 329 32.14 22.15 -2.70
CA GLU A 329 33.00 22.80 -3.71
C GLU A 329 34.26 21.96 -3.93
N GLU A 330 34.44 21.52 -5.16
CA GLU A 330 35.57 20.69 -5.61
C GLU A 330 36.54 21.57 -6.44
N ASN A 331 37.85 21.44 -6.19
CA ASN A 331 38.86 22.10 -7.01
C ASN A 331 39.15 21.31 -8.30
N GLU A 332 40.01 21.84 -9.15
CA GLU A 332 40.41 21.21 -10.43
C GLU A 332 41.08 19.84 -10.24
N ASN A 333 41.63 19.55 -9.06
CA ASN A 333 42.26 18.27 -8.71
C ASN A 333 41.28 17.25 -8.11
N GLY A 334 39.98 17.59 -7.97
CA GLY A 334 38.99 16.72 -7.38
C GLY A 334 38.91 16.73 -5.86
N GLU A 335 39.60 17.67 -5.19
CA GLU A 335 39.62 17.80 -3.73
C GLU A 335 38.46 18.71 -3.25
N ILE A 336 37.78 18.33 -2.20
CA ILE A 336 36.75 19.16 -1.57
C ILE A 336 37.39 20.22 -0.65
N LEU A 337 37.14 21.50 -0.96
CA LEU A 337 37.67 22.64 -0.22
C LEU A 337 36.71 23.21 0.81
N SER A 338 35.40 23.15 0.51
CA SER A 338 34.38 23.75 1.34
C SER A 338 33.02 23.07 1.08
N CYS A 339 32.05 23.36 1.92
CA CYS A 339 30.66 23.06 1.64
C CYS A 339 29.76 24.27 1.97
N SER A 340 28.58 24.28 1.37
CA SER A 340 27.52 25.26 1.62
C SER A 340 26.26 24.56 2.12
N PHE A 341 25.82 24.91 3.30
CA PHE A 341 24.51 24.48 3.82
C PHE A 341 23.44 25.42 3.26
N ILE A 342 22.55 24.90 2.44
CA ILE A 342 21.45 25.62 1.80
C ILE A 342 20.19 25.31 2.62
N GLN A 343 19.58 26.35 3.15
CA GLN A 343 18.44 26.27 4.05
C GLN A 343 17.37 27.31 3.63
N PRO A 344 16.10 27.17 4.02
CA PRO A 344 15.05 28.14 3.68
C PRO A 344 15.35 29.58 4.10
N ASN A 345 16.16 29.75 5.14
CA ASN A 345 16.56 31.06 5.68
C ASN A 345 17.92 31.58 5.16
N GLY A 346 18.59 30.86 4.28
CA GLY A 346 19.85 31.30 3.68
C GLY A 346 20.86 30.19 3.39
N THR A 347 22.02 30.60 2.89
CA THR A 347 23.14 29.72 2.58
C THR A 347 24.33 30.04 3.48
N PHE A 348 24.89 29.02 4.13
CA PHE A 348 25.97 29.13 5.09
C PHE A 348 27.17 28.31 4.62
N LYS A 349 28.28 28.98 4.36
CA LYS A 349 29.49 28.34 3.85
C LYS A 349 30.42 27.89 4.99
N ALA A 350 30.92 26.66 4.87
CA ALA A 350 31.90 26.07 5.79
C ALA A 350 33.17 25.65 5.05
N LYS A 351 34.35 25.99 5.60
CA LYS A 351 35.64 25.60 5.03
C LYS A 351 36.09 24.26 5.59
N LYS A 352 36.62 23.39 4.74
CA LYS A 352 37.25 22.14 5.17
C LYS A 352 38.53 22.44 5.98
N LYS A 353 38.68 21.75 7.12
CA LYS A 353 39.88 21.81 7.97
C LYS A 353 40.97 20.87 7.49
#